data_d386dfe606c572961eb33ccdd12a9986
#
_entry.id   d386dfe606c572961eb33ccdd12a9986
#
_cell.length_a   1.000
_cell.length_b   1.000
_cell.length_c   1.000
_cell.angle_alpha   90.00
_cell.angle_beta   90.00
_cell.angle_gamma   90.00
#
_symmetry.space_group_name_H-M   'P 1'
#
loop_
_entity.id
_entity.type
_entity.pdbx_description
1 polymer ?
#
loop_
_entity_poly.entity_id
_entity_poly.type
_entity_poly.pdbx_seq_one_letter_code
_entity_poly.pdbx_strand_id
1 'polypeptide(L)'
;MAINGLGYLNQINRTHSAMQGSLGKISSGSRFPSASYGPSDYAISVRMNSNTRATQQSLQNTQTANSMLSTAAGGVNSTVNALSSLRDQLIKAANGTNTDSDRATISKTVDQTIATINENSDIQYNGMSLLDGSHPSIAVADSHGYRNVALGNMSAQGLGLADNDGKSTLDLSTNQGIASALDTVDSALNKALDQATDIGAAQQNLNFAANNYSTQILSSTDAESTNSDTDIAAEITRLRSHETLNQLSMMAQKMFMNQQGMALNLLK
;
A
#
# COMPACT_ATOMS: atom_id res chain seq x y z
N MET A 1 -21.35 -46.57 45.47
CA MET A 1 -22.34 -45.47 45.27
C MET A 1 -21.73 -44.09 45.03
N ALA A 2 -20.55 -43.75 45.56
CA ALA A 2 -19.87 -42.48 45.28
C ALA A 2 -19.47 -42.25 43.81
N ILE A 3 -19.24 -43.34 43.04
CA ILE A 3 -18.75 -43.28 41.65
C ILE A 3 -19.78 -42.63 40.69
N ASN A 4 -21.08 -42.82 40.90
CA ASN A 4 -22.10 -42.24 40.02
C ASN A 4 -22.27 -40.73 40.22
N GLY A 5 -22.11 -40.20 41.43
CA GLY A 5 -22.16 -38.74 41.69
C GLY A 5 -21.00 -37.98 41.05
N LEU A 6 -19.80 -38.57 41.06
CA LEU A 6 -18.62 -38.03 40.38
C LEU A 6 -18.79 -38.06 38.85
N GLY A 7 -19.49 -39.08 38.31
CA GLY A 7 -19.80 -39.14 36.86
C GLY A 7 -20.68 -37.96 36.39
N TYR A 8 -21.70 -37.58 37.15
CA TYR A 8 -22.55 -36.42 36.82
C TYR A 8 -21.81 -35.10 36.91
N LEU A 9 -20.96 -34.91 37.93
CA LEU A 9 -20.12 -33.72 38.05
C LEU A 9 -19.13 -33.59 36.90
N ASN A 10 -18.50 -34.67 36.50
CA ASN A 10 -17.62 -34.69 35.35
C ASN A 10 -18.37 -34.34 34.04
N GLN A 11 -19.59 -34.82 33.89
CA GLN A 11 -20.44 -34.52 32.73
C GLN A 11 -20.83 -33.01 32.72
N ILE A 12 -21.23 -32.44 33.85
CA ILE A 12 -21.54 -31.02 34.01
C ILE A 12 -20.33 -30.17 33.62
N ASN A 13 -19.14 -30.49 34.15
CA ASN A 13 -17.91 -29.76 33.82
C ASN A 13 -17.57 -29.83 32.32
N ARG A 14 -17.72 -31.01 31.70
CA ARG A 14 -17.49 -31.18 30.25
C ARG A 14 -18.47 -30.36 29.41
N THR A 15 -19.77 -30.40 29.76
CA THR A 15 -20.78 -29.61 29.02
C THR A 15 -20.59 -28.11 29.21
N HIS A 16 -20.20 -27.69 30.42
CA HIS A 16 -19.88 -26.29 30.70
C HIS A 16 -18.65 -25.82 29.89
N SER A 17 -17.58 -26.58 29.84
CA SER A 17 -16.41 -26.29 29.01
C SER A 17 -16.76 -26.26 27.51
N ALA A 18 -17.62 -27.17 27.04
CA ALA A 18 -18.08 -27.19 25.65
C ALA A 18 -18.94 -25.95 25.30
N MET A 19 -19.82 -25.53 26.25
CA MET A 19 -20.59 -24.28 26.11
C MET A 19 -19.66 -23.07 25.98
N GLN A 20 -18.67 -22.94 26.87
CA GLN A 20 -17.68 -21.86 26.79
C GLN A 20 -16.92 -21.89 25.47
N GLY A 21 -16.59 -23.08 24.98
CA GLY A 21 -15.97 -23.27 23.68
C GLY A 21 -16.81 -22.77 22.52
N SER A 22 -18.10 -23.14 22.50
CA SER A 22 -19.05 -22.67 21.48
C SER A 22 -19.26 -21.16 21.56
N LEU A 23 -19.39 -20.60 22.77
CA LEU A 23 -19.50 -19.14 22.96
C LEU A 23 -18.25 -18.42 22.45
N GLY A 24 -17.06 -18.94 22.71
CA GLY A 24 -15.81 -18.37 22.20
C GLY A 24 -15.75 -18.32 20.67
N LYS A 25 -16.18 -19.41 20.01
CA LYS A 25 -16.24 -19.47 18.54
C LYS A 25 -17.31 -18.53 17.96
N ILE A 26 -18.49 -18.46 18.57
CA ILE A 26 -19.56 -17.56 18.13
C ILE A 26 -19.13 -16.10 18.30
N SER A 27 -18.53 -15.76 19.46
CA SER A 27 -18.08 -14.40 19.75
C SER A 27 -16.94 -13.92 18.86
N SER A 28 -16.02 -14.80 18.49
CA SER A 28 -14.88 -14.48 17.62
C SER A 28 -15.17 -14.62 16.13
N GLY A 29 -16.23 -15.35 15.76
CA GLY A 29 -16.50 -15.75 14.38
C GLY A 29 -15.52 -16.79 13.83
N SER A 30 -14.55 -17.24 14.66
CA SER A 30 -13.47 -18.15 14.26
C SER A 30 -13.63 -19.53 14.86
N ARG A 31 -13.30 -20.56 14.08
CA ARG A 31 -13.21 -21.96 14.54
C ARG A 31 -12.08 -22.15 15.56
N PHE A 32 -11.05 -21.29 15.50
CA PHE A 32 -9.85 -21.33 16.33
C PHE A 32 -9.63 -19.99 17.07
N PRO A 33 -10.46 -19.68 18.09
CA PRO A 33 -10.32 -18.42 18.85
C PRO A 33 -8.96 -18.29 19.58
N SER A 34 -8.33 -19.41 19.89
CA SER A 34 -7.01 -19.50 20.51
C SER A 34 -6.30 -20.79 20.14
N ALA A 35 -5.00 -20.87 20.42
CA ALA A 35 -4.18 -22.05 20.15
C ALA A 35 -4.67 -23.33 20.85
N SER A 36 -5.48 -23.21 21.93
CA SER A 36 -6.04 -24.35 22.65
C SER A 36 -7.08 -25.14 21.85
N TYR A 37 -7.69 -24.52 20.81
CA TYR A 37 -8.70 -25.16 19.95
C TYR A 37 -8.12 -25.97 18.78
N GLY A 38 -6.84 -25.77 18.46
CA GLY A 38 -6.11 -26.46 17.41
C GLY A 38 -4.81 -25.72 17.12
N PRO A 39 -3.68 -26.09 17.76
CA PRO A 39 -2.43 -25.32 17.67
C PRO A 39 -1.91 -25.15 16.25
N SER A 40 -2.04 -26.19 15.42
CA SER A 40 -1.60 -26.17 14.02
C SER A 40 -2.45 -25.24 13.17
N ASP A 41 -3.78 -25.42 13.22
CA ASP A 41 -4.73 -24.66 12.40
C ASP A 41 -4.78 -23.18 12.83
N TYR A 42 -4.68 -22.92 14.14
CA TYR A 42 -4.52 -21.57 14.67
C TYR A 42 -3.27 -20.89 14.13
N ALA A 43 -2.11 -21.58 14.15
CA ALA A 43 -0.87 -21.02 13.64
C ALA A 43 -0.93 -20.74 12.12
N ILE A 44 -1.63 -21.61 11.35
CA ILE A 44 -1.88 -21.40 9.92
C ILE A 44 -2.76 -20.16 9.72
N SER A 45 -3.88 -20.06 10.43
CA SER A 45 -4.80 -18.93 10.35
C SER A 45 -4.11 -17.60 10.66
N VAL A 46 -3.32 -17.53 11.74
CA VAL A 46 -2.56 -16.33 12.11
C VAL A 46 -1.55 -15.94 11.03
N ARG A 47 -0.84 -16.92 10.43
CA ARG A 47 0.09 -16.64 9.32
C ARG A 47 -0.63 -16.16 8.08
N MET A 48 -1.78 -16.74 7.72
CA MET A 48 -2.58 -16.31 6.58
C MET A 48 -3.06 -14.88 6.78
N ASN A 49 -3.62 -14.54 7.95
CA ASN A 49 -4.05 -13.20 8.29
C ASN A 49 -2.88 -12.18 8.24
N SER A 50 -1.70 -12.57 8.77
CA SER A 50 -0.51 -11.73 8.71
C SER A 50 -0.07 -11.44 7.26
N ASN A 51 -0.08 -12.48 6.40
CA ASN A 51 0.26 -12.33 4.99
C ASN A 51 -0.77 -11.47 4.24
N THR A 52 -2.05 -11.65 4.52
CA THR A 52 -3.13 -10.84 3.93
C THR A 52 -2.95 -9.36 4.29
N ARG A 53 -2.67 -9.06 5.57
CA ARG A 53 -2.40 -7.69 6.03
C ARG A 53 -1.13 -7.10 5.40
N ALA A 54 -0.06 -7.89 5.28
CA ALA A 54 1.17 -7.45 4.61
C ALA A 54 0.91 -7.11 3.14
N THR A 55 0.11 -7.91 2.44
CA THR A 55 -0.29 -7.65 1.05
C THR A 55 -1.20 -6.42 0.93
N GLN A 56 -2.12 -6.21 1.88
CA GLN A 56 -2.94 -5.00 1.96
C GLN A 56 -2.08 -3.74 2.13
N GLN A 57 -1.07 -3.79 3.00
CA GLN A 57 -0.12 -2.68 3.17
C GLN A 57 0.71 -2.45 1.90
N SER A 58 1.12 -3.53 1.21
CA SER A 58 1.83 -3.43 -0.08
C SER A 58 0.97 -2.76 -1.15
N LEU A 59 -0.33 -3.07 -1.19
CA LEU A 59 -1.29 -2.40 -2.08
C LEU A 59 -1.38 -0.90 -1.79
N GLN A 60 -1.52 -0.52 -0.51
CA GLN A 60 -1.58 0.88 -0.11
C GLN A 60 -0.30 1.64 -0.45
N ASN A 61 0.87 1.04 -0.18
CA ASN A 61 2.16 1.64 -0.54
C ASN A 61 2.29 1.84 -2.05
N THR A 62 1.83 0.87 -2.83
CA THR A 62 1.83 0.93 -4.31
C THR A 62 0.91 2.04 -4.82
N GLN A 63 -0.27 2.21 -4.24
CA GLN A 63 -1.20 3.28 -4.59
C GLN A 63 -0.65 4.66 -4.23
N THR A 64 -0.02 4.80 -3.05
CA THR A 64 0.64 6.03 -2.62
C THR A 64 1.79 6.39 -3.56
N ALA A 65 2.62 5.41 -3.94
CA ALA A 65 3.69 5.62 -4.89
C ALA A 65 3.17 6.04 -6.28
N ASN A 66 2.07 5.44 -6.73
CA ASN A 66 1.46 5.81 -8.01
C ASN A 66 0.92 7.24 -8.00
N SER A 67 0.34 7.69 -6.88
CA SER A 67 -0.11 9.09 -6.70
C SER A 67 1.07 10.06 -6.73
N MET A 68 2.17 9.70 -6.07
CA MET A 68 3.41 10.48 -6.09
C MET A 68 3.99 10.57 -7.51
N LEU A 69 4.05 9.45 -8.24
CA LEU A 69 4.51 9.44 -9.63
C LEU A 69 3.60 10.23 -10.56
N SER A 70 2.29 10.28 -10.29
CA SER A 70 1.37 11.14 -11.04
C SER A 70 1.69 12.61 -10.85
N THR A 71 2.09 13.02 -9.64
CA THR A 71 2.55 14.38 -9.34
C THR A 71 3.86 14.69 -10.08
N ALA A 72 4.82 13.76 -10.02
CA ALA A 72 6.09 13.90 -10.76
C ALA A 72 5.88 13.97 -12.27
N ALA A 73 5.00 13.11 -12.83
CA ALA A 73 4.64 13.14 -14.25
C ALA A 73 4.07 14.49 -14.68
N GLY A 74 3.25 15.13 -13.82
CA GLY A 74 2.75 16.49 -14.06
C GLY A 74 3.87 17.50 -14.20
N GLY A 75 4.87 17.47 -13.31
CA GLY A 75 6.05 18.33 -13.36
C GLY A 75 6.91 18.09 -14.60
N VAL A 76 7.17 16.84 -14.93
CA VAL A 76 7.95 16.50 -16.14
C VAL A 76 7.23 16.95 -17.41
N ASN A 77 5.91 16.73 -17.51
CA ASN A 77 5.14 17.19 -18.66
C ASN A 77 5.15 18.72 -18.80
N SER A 78 5.08 19.45 -17.67
CA SER A 78 5.20 20.92 -17.67
C SER A 78 6.59 21.35 -18.12
N THR A 79 7.64 20.64 -17.70
CA THR A 79 9.02 20.88 -18.15
C THR A 79 9.21 20.59 -19.63
N VAL A 80 8.63 19.51 -20.18
CA VAL A 80 8.64 19.21 -21.62
C VAL A 80 7.98 20.33 -22.43
N ASN A 81 6.84 20.86 -21.96
CA ASN A 81 6.16 22.00 -22.61
C ASN A 81 7.01 23.27 -22.55
N ALA A 82 7.64 23.56 -21.42
CA ALA A 82 8.54 24.70 -21.26
C ALA A 82 9.77 24.59 -22.18
N LEU A 83 10.38 23.39 -22.28
CA LEU A 83 11.51 23.11 -23.17
C LEU A 83 11.13 23.26 -24.64
N SER A 84 9.92 22.80 -25.03
CA SER A 84 9.40 22.99 -26.38
C SER A 84 9.21 24.50 -26.71
N SER A 85 8.67 25.25 -25.77
CA SER A 85 8.56 26.71 -25.90
C SER A 85 9.93 27.38 -25.97
N LEU A 86 10.89 26.93 -25.18
CA LEU A 86 12.27 27.43 -25.20
C LEU A 86 12.92 27.20 -26.58
N ARG A 87 12.75 25.99 -27.13
CA ARG A 87 13.19 25.66 -28.48
C ARG A 87 12.63 26.58 -29.54
N ASP A 88 11.32 26.86 -29.50
CA ASP A 88 10.68 27.80 -30.43
C ASP A 88 11.24 29.23 -30.31
N GLN A 89 11.54 29.66 -29.08
CA GLN A 89 12.18 30.98 -28.84
C GLN A 89 13.58 31.05 -29.44
N LEU A 90 14.37 29.95 -29.31
CA LEU A 90 15.70 29.89 -29.89
C LEU A 90 15.67 29.87 -31.43
N ILE A 91 14.73 29.13 -32.03
CA ILE A 91 14.51 29.17 -33.50
C ILE A 91 14.14 30.59 -33.96
N LYS A 92 13.29 31.26 -33.19
CA LYS A 92 12.94 32.67 -33.47
C LYS A 92 14.17 33.57 -33.35
N ALA A 93 15.02 33.39 -32.35
CA ALA A 93 16.27 34.14 -32.18
C ALA A 93 17.27 33.91 -33.33
N ALA A 94 17.27 32.70 -33.89
CA ALA A 94 18.15 32.32 -35.02
C ALA A 94 17.82 33.05 -36.33
N ASN A 95 16.68 33.69 -36.42
CA ASN A 95 16.32 34.44 -37.64
C ASN A 95 17.28 35.62 -37.86
N GLY A 96 17.94 35.66 -39.02
CA GLY A 96 18.92 36.69 -39.40
C GLY A 96 18.37 38.13 -39.56
N THR A 97 17.03 38.29 -39.47
CA THR A 97 16.40 39.62 -39.47
C THR A 97 16.34 40.26 -38.08
N ASN A 98 16.66 39.50 -37.00
CA ASN A 98 16.68 40.05 -35.65
C ASN A 98 17.85 40.97 -35.42
N THR A 99 17.59 42.11 -34.82
CA THR A 99 18.61 43.02 -34.29
C THR A 99 19.14 42.51 -32.95
N ASP A 100 20.28 43.03 -32.48
CA ASP A 100 20.81 42.71 -31.15
C ASP A 100 19.82 43.07 -30.02
N SER A 101 19.00 44.08 -30.18
CA SER A 101 17.93 44.46 -29.26
C SER A 101 16.82 43.43 -29.23
N ASP A 102 16.45 42.87 -30.39
CA ASP A 102 15.44 41.83 -30.47
C ASP A 102 15.95 40.52 -29.81
N ARG A 103 17.20 40.14 -30.06
CA ARG A 103 17.83 38.98 -29.41
C ARG A 103 17.94 39.16 -27.92
N ALA A 104 18.26 40.36 -27.41
CA ALA A 104 18.30 40.66 -25.99
C ALA A 104 16.91 40.54 -25.33
N THR A 105 15.83 40.88 -26.08
CA THR A 105 14.46 40.72 -25.61
C THR A 105 14.05 39.26 -25.57
N ILE A 106 14.43 38.46 -26.59
CA ILE A 106 14.20 37.02 -26.60
C ILE A 106 14.97 36.34 -25.45
N SER A 107 16.22 36.75 -25.19
CA SER A 107 17.03 36.22 -24.08
C SER A 107 16.35 36.37 -22.73
N LYS A 108 15.71 37.52 -22.45
CA LYS A 108 14.91 37.71 -21.23
C LYS A 108 13.74 36.72 -21.13
N THR A 109 13.10 36.40 -22.26
CA THR A 109 11.99 35.44 -22.30
C THR A 109 12.52 33.99 -22.08
N VAL A 110 13.70 33.71 -22.64
CA VAL A 110 14.42 32.46 -22.40
C VAL A 110 14.75 32.29 -20.90
N ASP A 111 15.30 33.33 -20.27
CA ASP A 111 15.61 33.30 -18.82
C ASP A 111 14.35 33.06 -17.97
N GLN A 112 13.20 33.67 -18.32
CA GLN A 112 11.93 33.44 -17.66
C GLN A 112 11.45 32.01 -17.84
N THR A 113 11.61 31.44 -19.03
CA THR A 113 11.23 30.04 -19.29
C THR A 113 12.13 29.08 -18.50
N ILE A 114 13.43 29.37 -18.37
CA ILE A 114 14.35 28.60 -17.53
C ILE A 114 13.95 28.68 -16.03
N ALA A 115 13.54 29.85 -15.55
CA ALA A 115 13.02 29.99 -14.20
C ALA A 115 11.76 29.15 -14.00
N THR A 116 10.83 29.09 -14.95
CA THR A 116 9.66 28.22 -14.92
C THR A 116 10.04 26.72 -14.88
N ILE A 117 11.11 26.32 -15.58
CA ILE A 117 11.63 24.95 -15.51
C ILE A 117 12.11 24.62 -14.08
N ASN A 118 12.81 25.55 -13.41
CA ASN A 118 13.20 25.38 -12.01
C ASN A 118 11.97 25.26 -11.09
N GLU A 119 10.95 26.11 -11.26
CA GLU A 119 9.71 26.01 -10.50
C GLU A 119 9.02 24.65 -10.71
N ASN A 120 9.04 24.12 -11.93
CA ASN A 120 8.50 22.79 -12.22
C ASN A 120 9.32 21.67 -11.54
N SER A 121 10.63 21.85 -11.32
CA SER A 121 11.46 20.87 -10.65
C SER A 121 11.27 20.86 -9.13
N ASP A 122 10.77 21.95 -8.55
CA ASP A 122 10.50 22.09 -7.10
C ASP A 122 9.18 21.43 -6.66
N ILE A 123 8.52 20.71 -7.57
CA ILE A 123 7.28 19.98 -7.25
C ILE A 123 7.53 19.00 -6.10
N GLN A 124 6.65 19.09 -5.09
CA GLN A 124 6.76 18.30 -3.88
C GLN A 124 5.55 17.36 -3.71
N TYR A 125 5.83 16.22 -3.12
CA TYR A 125 4.82 15.29 -2.60
C TYR A 125 5.09 15.05 -1.12
N ASN A 126 4.15 15.40 -0.26
CA ASN A 126 4.29 15.29 1.20
C ASN A 126 5.58 15.95 1.74
N GLY A 127 5.95 17.13 1.21
CA GLY A 127 7.15 17.86 1.60
C GLY A 127 8.49 17.33 1.06
N MET A 128 8.44 16.32 0.20
CA MET A 128 9.61 15.73 -0.47
C MET A 128 9.66 16.22 -1.91
N SER A 129 10.76 16.88 -2.31
CA SER A 129 10.99 17.28 -3.69
C SER A 129 11.24 16.06 -4.56
N LEU A 130 10.58 16.00 -5.73
CA LEU A 130 10.60 14.81 -6.58
C LEU A 130 11.56 14.94 -7.77
N LEU A 131 11.82 16.15 -8.27
CA LEU A 131 12.46 16.38 -9.55
C LEU A 131 13.70 17.29 -9.47
N ASP A 132 14.12 17.71 -8.27
CA ASP A 132 15.28 18.56 -8.03
C ASP A 132 16.61 17.79 -7.97
N GLY A 133 16.57 16.45 -8.03
CA GLY A 133 17.72 15.58 -7.94
C GLY A 133 18.15 15.23 -6.51
N SER A 134 17.49 15.75 -5.47
CA SER A 134 17.77 15.40 -4.08
C SER A 134 17.37 13.96 -3.75
N HIS A 135 16.40 13.40 -4.47
CA HIS A 135 15.91 12.04 -4.34
C HIS A 135 16.01 11.29 -5.68
N PRO A 136 17.19 10.75 -6.04
CA PRO A 136 17.40 10.12 -7.36
C PRO A 136 16.61 8.81 -7.52
N SER A 137 16.07 8.24 -6.45
CA SER A 137 15.17 7.09 -6.49
C SER A 137 14.31 7.03 -5.26
N ILE A 138 13.11 6.48 -5.43
CA ILE A 138 12.16 6.25 -4.34
C ILE A 138 11.93 4.75 -4.20
N ALA A 139 12.09 4.25 -2.97
CA ALA A 139 11.88 2.86 -2.63
C ALA A 139 10.42 2.65 -2.22
N VAL A 140 9.68 1.86 -2.99
CA VAL A 140 8.31 1.42 -2.67
C VAL A 140 8.39 0.06 -2.00
N ALA A 141 8.06 0.00 -0.70
CA ALA A 141 8.08 -1.23 0.07
C ALA A 141 6.88 -2.13 -0.28
N ASP A 142 7.13 -3.40 -0.52
CA ASP A 142 6.12 -4.45 -0.66
C ASP A 142 6.41 -5.64 0.28
N SER A 143 5.55 -6.65 0.28
CA SER A 143 5.67 -7.84 1.12
C SER A 143 6.90 -8.71 0.80
N HIS A 144 7.61 -8.44 -0.30
CA HIS A 144 8.77 -9.19 -0.79
C HIS A 144 10.07 -8.37 -0.79
N GLY A 145 10.00 -7.05 -0.49
CA GLY A 145 11.16 -6.16 -0.46
C GLY A 145 10.85 -4.74 -0.89
N TYR A 146 11.74 -4.16 -1.70
CA TYR A 146 11.63 -2.79 -2.17
C TYR A 146 11.69 -2.74 -3.70
N ARG A 147 10.82 -1.93 -4.31
CA ARG A 147 10.90 -1.51 -5.71
C ARG A 147 11.45 -0.11 -5.77
N ASN A 148 12.56 0.08 -6.46
CA ASN A 148 13.11 1.40 -6.66
C ASN A 148 12.56 1.98 -7.96
N VAL A 149 12.07 3.22 -7.88
CA VAL A 149 11.65 4.03 -9.01
C VAL A 149 12.63 5.17 -9.14
N ALA A 150 13.34 5.25 -10.26
CA ALA A 150 14.29 6.32 -10.53
C ALA A 150 13.55 7.63 -10.84
N LEU A 151 14.03 8.73 -10.25
CA LEU A 151 13.60 10.09 -10.55
C LEU A 151 14.82 10.90 -10.99
N GLY A 152 14.75 11.51 -12.16
CA GLY A 152 15.80 12.35 -12.70
C GLY A 152 15.76 13.78 -12.16
N ASN A 153 16.91 14.45 -12.22
CA ASN A 153 16.98 15.88 -11.95
C ASN A 153 16.47 16.66 -13.14
N MET A 154 15.31 17.30 -13.01
CA MET A 154 14.64 18.13 -14.03
C MET A 154 14.85 19.62 -13.81
N SER A 155 15.69 20.03 -12.86
CA SER A 155 16.08 21.43 -12.70
C SER A 155 16.83 21.93 -13.95
N ALA A 156 16.86 23.23 -14.17
CA ALA A 156 17.60 23.83 -15.27
C ALA A 156 19.09 23.44 -15.24
N GLN A 157 19.67 23.29 -14.06
CA GLN A 157 21.03 22.80 -13.87
C GLN A 157 21.19 21.33 -14.28
N GLY A 158 20.30 20.46 -13.84
CA GLY A 158 20.31 19.02 -14.18
C GLY A 158 20.13 18.77 -15.68
N LEU A 159 19.37 19.62 -16.32
CA LEU A 159 19.14 19.62 -17.76
C LEU A 159 20.30 20.26 -18.55
N GLY A 160 21.18 21.04 -17.89
CA GLY A 160 22.32 21.72 -18.53
C GLY A 160 21.99 23.10 -19.12
N LEU A 161 20.83 23.67 -18.75
CA LEU A 161 20.36 24.98 -19.23
C LEU A 161 20.88 26.14 -18.39
N ALA A 162 21.31 25.85 -17.14
CA ALA A 162 21.85 26.83 -16.21
C ALA A 162 23.12 26.30 -15.53
N ASP A 163 23.96 27.23 -15.08
CA ASP A 163 25.13 26.93 -14.26
C ASP A 163 24.76 26.71 -12.77
N ASN A 164 25.78 26.50 -11.92
CA ASN A 164 25.61 26.28 -10.49
C ASN A 164 25.03 27.49 -9.74
N ASP A 165 25.15 28.68 -10.32
CA ASP A 165 24.62 29.94 -9.78
C ASP A 165 23.20 30.25 -10.30
N GLY A 166 22.60 29.33 -11.08
CA GLY A 166 21.27 29.46 -11.65
C GLY A 166 21.20 30.37 -12.86
N LYS A 167 22.35 30.82 -13.40
CA LYS A 167 22.39 31.68 -14.58
C LYS A 167 22.32 30.81 -15.85
N SER A 168 21.53 31.28 -16.84
CA SER A 168 21.43 30.63 -18.14
C SER A 168 22.79 30.45 -18.80
N THR A 169 23.06 29.27 -19.32
CA THR A 169 24.26 28.91 -20.10
C THR A 169 24.03 29.14 -21.62
N LEU A 170 22.84 29.55 -22.02
CA LEU A 170 22.44 29.68 -23.41
C LEU A 170 22.90 31.06 -23.96
N ASP A 171 23.79 31.06 -24.95
CA ASP A 171 24.27 32.26 -25.61
C ASP A 171 23.42 32.56 -26.88
N LEU A 172 22.69 33.68 -26.86
CA LEU A 172 21.89 34.13 -27.97
C LEU A 172 22.52 35.31 -28.72
N SER A 173 23.74 35.71 -28.36
CA SER A 173 24.41 36.86 -28.96
C SER A 173 24.93 36.56 -30.39
N THR A 174 25.27 35.32 -30.67
CA THR A 174 25.82 34.88 -31.94
C THR A 174 25.02 33.72 -32.56
N ASN A 175 25.04 33.62 -33.89
CA ASN A 175 24.38 32.47 -34.57
C ASN A 175 25.00 31.13 -34.14
N GLN A 176 26.29 31.06 -33.86
CA GLN A 176 26.91 29.87 -33.35
C GLN A 176 26.48 29.53 -31.90
N GLY A 177 26.33 30.57 -31.06
CA GLY A 177 25.79 30.41 -29.70
C GLY A 177 24.36 29.87 -29.72
N ILE A 178 23.50 30.41 -30.61
CA ILE A 178 22.12 29.93 -30.77
C ILE A 178 22.09 28.47 -31.25
N ALA A 179 22.97 28.08 -32.18
CA ALA A 179 23.06 26.69 -32.61
C ALA A 179 23.42 25.74 -31.45
N SER A 180 24.44 26.13 -30.64
CA SER A 180 24.81 25.36 -29.46
C SER A 180 23.71 25.34 -28.37
N ALA A 181 22.96 26.43 -28.23
CA ALA A 181 21.80 26.51 -27.34
C ALA A 181 20.68 25.57 -27.77
N LEU A 182 20.42 25.46 -29.09
CA LEU A 182 19.45 24.51 -29.63
C LEU A 182 19.86 23.07 -29.36
N ASP A 183 21.10 22.70 -29.55
CA ASP A 183 21.63 21.35 -29.24
C ASP A 183 21.48 21.02 -27.75
N THR A 184 21.71 22.02 -26.88
CA THR A 184 21.54 21.87 -25.43
C THR A 184 20.07 21.66 -25.05
N VAL A 185 19.15 22.44 -25.63
CA VAL A 185 17.71 22.31 -25.38
C VAL A 185 17.17 21.01 -25.94
N ASP A 186 17.60 20.56 -27.12
CA ASP A 186 17.21 19.27 -27.70
C ASP A 186 17.69 18.11 -26.82
N SER A 187 18.90 18.21 -26.25
CA SER A 187 19.42 17.24 -25.28
C SER A 187 18.61 17.24 -23.98
N ALA A 188 18.22 18.42 -23.48
CA ALA A 188 17.39 18.56 -22.28
C ALA A 188 15.98 17.98 -22.53
N LEU A 189 15.40 18.22 -23.71
CA LEU A 189 14.12 17.67 -24.11
C LEU A 189 14.13 16.14 -24.16
N ASN A 190 15.18 15.54 -24.73
CA ASN A 190 15.35 14.09 -24.74
C ASN A 190 15.41 13.53 -23.29
N LYS A 191 16.22 14.16 -22.40
CA LYS A 191 16.26 13.74 -20.98
C LYS A 191 14.89 13.82 -20.31
N ALA A 192 14.12 14.87 -20.58
CA ALA A 192 12.77 15.04 -20.00
C ALA A 192 11.80 14.00 -20.54
N LEU A 193 11.87 13.65 -21.83
CA LEU A 193 11.05 12.61 -22.45
C LEU A 193 11.43 11.21 -21.95
N ASP A 194 12.71 10.93 -21.75
CA ASP A 194 13.19 9.68 -21.15
C ASP A 194 12.62 9.55 -19.73
N GLN A 195 12.70 10.63 -18.93
CA GLN A 195 12.14 10.64 -17.58
C GLN A 195 10.60 10.43 -17.58
N ALA A 196 9.90 11.06 -18.51
CA ALA A 196 8.44 10.87 -18.67
C ALA A 196 8.12 9.40 -18.99
N THR A 197 8.94 8.78 -19.83
CA THR A 197 8.81 7.37 -20.22
C THR A 197 9.09 6.43 -19.03
N ASP A 198 10.13 6.70 -18.26
CA ASP A 198 10.50 5.94 -17.07
C ASP A 198 9.40 6.00 -16.00
N ILE A 199 8.86 7.20 -15.75
CA ILE A 199 7.73 7.39 -14.84
C ILE A 199 6.50 6.63 -15.34
N GLY A 200 6.18 6.73 -16.63
CA GLY A 200 5.05 6.01 -17.24
C GLY A 200 5.18 4.49 -17.12
N ALA A 201 6.38 3.96 -17.40
CA ALA A 201 6.67 2.55 -17.24
C ALA A 201 6.58 2.10 -15.77
N ALA A 202 7.08 2.92 -14.84
CA ALA A 202 6.98 2.65 -13.42
C ALA A 202 5.52 2.63 -12.94
N GLN A 203 4.71 3.60 -13.36
CA GLN A 203 3.27 3.64 -13.05
C GLN A 203 2.54 2.40 -13.58
N GLN A 204 2.85 1.98 -14.81
CA GLN A 204 2.26 0.76 -15.38
C GLN A 204 2.64 -0.48 -14.57
N ASN A 205 3.92 -0.61 -14.18
CA ASN A 205 4.39 -1.70 -13.33
C ASN A 205 3.72 -1.70 -11.95
N LEU A 206 3.54 -0.52 -11.35
CA LEU A 206 2.84 -0.39 -10.06
C LEU A 206 1.34 -0.73 -10.20
N ASN A 207 0.69 -0.36 -11.30
CA ASN A 207 -0.70 -0.73 -11.57
C ASN A 207 -0.87 -2.25 -11.71
N PHE A 208 0.05 -2.94 -12.41
CA PHE A 208 0.05 -4.40 -12.47
C PHE A 208 0.27 -5.03 -11.10
N ALA A 209 1.20 -4.48 -10.30
CA ALA A 209 1.44 -4.94 -8.94
C ALA A 209 0.19 -4.75 -8.05
N ALA A 210 -0.48 -3.59 -8.13
CA ALA A 210 -1.70 -3.31 -7.40
C ALA A 210 -2.83 -4.30 -7.74
N ASN A 211 -3.02 -4.60 -9.03
CA ASN A 211 -3.99 -5.59 -9.48
C ASN A 211 -3.66 -7.01 -8.95
N ASN A 212 -2.38 -7.39 -8.97
CA ASN A 212 -1.92 -8.67 -8.44
C ASN A 212 -2.15 -8.75 -6.92
N TYR A 213 -1.83 -7.69 -6.16
CA TYR A 213 -2.09 -7.64 -4.72
C TYR A 213 -3.58 -7.71 -4.42
N SER A 214 -4.42 -7.01 -5.18
CA SER A 214 -5.88 -7.07 -5.03
C SER A 214 -6.41 -8.50 -5.22
N THR A 215 -5.95 -9.20 -6.26
CA THR A 215 -6.32 -10.59 -6.53
C THR A 215 -5.80 -11.53 -5.42
N GLN A 216 -4.56 -11.31 -4.97
CA GLN A 216 -3.97 -12.11 -3.89
C GLN A 216 -4.70 -11.91 -2.55
N ILE A 217 -5.10 -10.66 -2.22
CA ILE A 217 -5.88 -10.37 -1.02
C ILE A 217 -7.21 -11.13 -1.08
N LEU A 218 -7.92 -11.07 -2.21
CA LEU A 218 -9.20 -11.77 -2.38
C LEU A 218 -9.02 -13.29 -2.18
N SER A 219 -8.08 -13.91 -2.90
CA SER A 219 -7.80 -15.35 -2.78
C SER A 219 -7.34 -15.76 -1.38
N SER A 220 -6.53 -14.91 -0.72
CA SER A 220 -6.06 -15.18 0.65
C SER A 220 -7.19 -15.04 1.67
N THR A 221 -8.10 -14.09 1.49
CA THR A 221 -9.27 -13.90 2.35
C THR A 221 -10.23 -15.08 2.20
N ASP A 222 -10.48 -15.56 0.98
CA ASP A 222 -11.33 -16.74 0.74
C ASP A 222 -10.71 -18.00 1.38
N ALA A 223 -9.40 -18.18 1.25
CA ALA A 223 -8.70 -19.28 1.87
C ALA A 223 -8.70 -19.19 3.40
N GLU A 224 -8.54 -17.99 3.97
CA GLU A 224 -8.63 -17.73 5.41
C GLU A 224 -10.03 -18.03 5.92
N SER A 225 -11.09 -17.56 5.23
CA SER A 225 -12.48 -17.85 5.54
C SER A 225 -12.75 -19.36 5.55
N THR A 226 -12.32 -20.07 4.51
CA THR A 226 -12.49 -21.53 4.44
C THR A 226 -11.78 -22.27 5.59
N ASN A 227 -10.61 -21.77 6.02
CA ASN A 227 -9.83 -22.41 7.07
C ASN A 227 -10.33 -22.08 8.48
N SER A 228 -10.67 -20.82 8.74
CA SER A 228 -10.85 -20.30 10.10
C SER A 228 -12.26 -19.84 10.45
N ASP A 229 -13.11 -19.51 9.49
CA ASP A 229 -14.45 -19.04 9.81
C ASP A 229 -15.34 -20.14 10.38
N THR A 230 -16.12 -19.79 11.39
CA THR A 230 -17.06 -20.72 12.00
C THR A 230 -18.45 -20.56 11.37
N ASP A 231 -19.13 -21.70 11.15
CA ASP A 231 -20.57 -21.69 10.85
C ASP A 231 -21.35 -21.34 12.12
N ILE A 232 -21.74 -20.07 12.22
CA ILE A 232 -22.44 -19.51 13.38
C ILE A 232 -23.77 -20.29 13.65
N ALA A 233 -24.52 -20.67 12.61
CA ALA A 233 -25.78 -21.37 12.76
C ALA A 233 -25.57 -22.78 13.36
N ALA A 234 -24.57 -23.51 12.84
CA ALA A 234 -24.20 -24.80 13.37
C ALA A 234 -23.69 -24.70 14.82
N GLU A 235 -22.87 -23.66 15.14
CA GLU A 235 -22.31 -23.49 16.47
C GLU A 235 -23.37 -23.04 17.50
N ILE A 236 -24.38 -22.24 17.13
CA ILE A 236 -25.54 -21.93 17.98
C ILE A 236 -26.35 -23.22 18.27
N THR A 237 -26.52 -24.09 17.27
CA THR A 237 -27.22 -25.35 17.47
C THR A 237 -26.47 -26.25 18.47
N ARG A 238 -25.13 -26.31 18.38
CA ARG A 238 -24.27 -26.99 19.34
C ARG A 238 -24.35 -26.39 20.74
N LEU A 239 -24.33 -25.07 20.85
CA LEU A 239 -24.48 -24.36 22.12
C LEU A 239 -25.79 -24.73 22.80
N ARG A 240 -26.93 -24.68 22.09
CA ARG A 240 -28.22 -25.07 22.64
C ARG A 240 -28.28 -26.54 23.05
N SER A 241 -27.65 -27.42 22.29
CA SER A 241 -27.51 -28.83 22.65
C SER A 241 -26.72 -29.01 23.96
N HIS A 242 -25.62 -28.28 24.11
CA HIS A 242 -24.81 -28.31 25.33
C HIS A 242 -25.55 -27.71 26.53
N GLU A 243 -26.33 -26.65 26.34
CA GLU A 243 -27.22 -26.07 27.37
C GLU A 243 -28.22 -27.09 27.86
N THR A 244 -28.91 -27.77 26.93
CA THR A 244 -29.91 -28.82 27.25
C THR A 244 -29.25 -29.99 27.98
N LEU A 245 -28.08 -30.45 27.52
CA LEU A 245 -27.31 -31.52 28.18
C LEU A 245 -26.87 -31.12 29.60
N ASN A 246 -26.48 -29.86 29.79
CA ASN A 246 -26.10 -29.32 31.10
C ASN A 246 -27.32 -29.34 32.06
N GLN A 247 -28.48 -28.84 31.63
CA GLN A 247 -29.70 -28.86 32.42
C GLN A 247 -30.13 -30.29 32.78
N LEU A 248 -30.10 -31.24 31.82
CA LEU A 248 -30.37 -32.64 32.06
C LEU A 248 -29.41 -33.28 33.08
N SER A 249 -28.11 -32.97 32.97
CA SER A 249 -27.08 -33.47 33.86
C SER A 249 -27.27 -32.93 35.29
N MET A 250 -27.65 -31.66 35.45
CA MET A 250 -27.98 -31.08 36.74
C MET A 250 -29.23 -31.69 37.36
N MET A 251 -30.27 -31.95 36.54
CA MET A 251 -31.50 -32.65 37.00
C MET A 251 -31.19 -34.06 37.44
N ALA A 252 -30.42 -34.83 36.66
CA ALA A 252 -29.99 -36.18 36.99
C ALA A 252 -29.20 -36.21 38.30
N GLN A 253 -28.27 -35.28 38.49
CA GLN A 253 -27.54 -35.12 39.74
C GLN A 253 -28.45 -34.83 40.93
N LYS A 254 -29.42 -33.92 40.77
CA LYS A 254 -30.41 -33.61 41.83
C LYS A 254 -31.29 -34.80 42.19
N MET A 255 -31.77 -35.57 41.20
CA MET A 255 -32.52 -36.81 41.43
C MET A 255 -31.66 -37.85 42.17
N PHE A 256 -30.41 -38.02 41.79
CA PHE A 256 -29.49 -38.93 42.46
C PHE A 256 -29.26 -38.55 43.93
N MET A 257 -29.03 -37.25 44.23
CA MET A 257 -28.89 -36.75 45.59
C MET A 257 -30.15 -36.96 46.43
N ASN A 258 -31.33 -36.72 45.85
CA ASN A 258 -32.61 -36.98 46.53
C ASN A 258 -32.81 -38.45 46.85
N GLN A 259 -32.47 -39.38 45.90
CA GLN A 259 -32.52 -40.82 46.16
C GLN A 259 -31.58 -41.25 47.31
N GLN A 260 -30.38 -40.68 47.34
CA GLN A 260 -29.45 -40.94 48.45
C GLN A 260 -29.99 -40.40 49.80
N GLY A 261 -30.59 -39.23 49.79
CA GLY A 261 -31.23 -38.66 51.00
C GLY A 261 -32.38 -39.53 51.50
N MET A 262 -33.25 -40.05 50.61
CA MET A 262 -34.31 -40.99 50.97
C MET A 262 -33.75 -42.31 51.51
N ALA A 263 -32.70 -42.88 50.88
CA ALA A 263 -32.07 -44.10 51.38
C ALA A 263 -31.46 -43.92 52.77
N LEU A 264 -30.84 -42.73 53.05
CA LEU A 264 -30.32 -42.42 54.39
C LEU A 264 -31.43 -42.24 55.44
N ASN A 265 -32.60 -41.72 55.04
CA ASN A 265 -33.76 -41.57 55.93
C ASN A 265 -34.46 -42.90 56.24
N LEU A 266 -34.36 -43.89 55.35
CA LEU A 266 -34.86 -45.25 55.57
C LEU A 266 -33.96 -46.11 56.46
N LEU A 267 -32.72 -45.69 56.67
CA LEU A 267 -31.73 -46.38 57.51
C LEU A 267 -31.67 -45.77 58.93
N LYS A 268 -32.41 -44.72 59.19
CA LYS A 268 -32.64 -44.16 60.52
C LYS A 268 -33.95 -44.68 61.12
#